data_6e4eabee16e9655c213534d8bf81a03d
#
_entry.id   6e4eabee16e9655c213534d8bf81a03d
#
_cell.length_a   1.000
_cell.length_b   1.000
_cell.length_c   1.000
_cell.angle_alpha   90.00
_cell.angle_beta   90.00
_cell.angle_gamma   90.00
#
_symmetry.space_group_name_H-M   'P 1'
#
loop_
_entity.id
_entity.type
_entity.pdbx_description
1 polymer ?
#
loop_
_entity_poly.entity_id
_entity_poly.type
_entity_poly.pdbx_seq_one_letter_code
_entity_poly.pdbx_strand_id
1 'polypeptide(L)'
;MKNLIIVPLSVLATTGSFITTAQDEYDYIAAPVAEQIADLTDDDKDGVVNARDLCPNTPEGALVDNDGCGESLKNEEERQLRILFANDSYEINPIFSDQIQTMAEFLQKYQSASIQIQGFASKVGSPEYNLALSRKRAHAVQDELISFDVDPSRVSIVGYGETRLEDEGDDETSHALNRKVTATVVGLSEVVVEEWTIFTSKEK
;
A
#
# COMPACT_ATOMS: atom_id res chain seq x y z
N MET A 1 -56.35 5.48 114.58
CA MET A 1 -55.02 5.28 114.45
C MET A 1 -54.84 4.42 113.25
N LYS A 2 -54.58 5.05 112.17
CA LYS A 2 -54.62 4.44 110.85
C LYS A 2 -53.19 4.31 110.28
N ASN A 3 -52.73 3.08 110.08
CA ASN A 3 -51.46 2.80 109.45
C ASN A 3 -51.57 2.88 108.00
N LEU A 4 -50.83 3.76 107.40
CA LEU A 4 -50.73 3.94 105.92
C LEU A 4 -49.54 3.11 105.50
N ILE A 5 -49.81 2.08 104.68
CA ILE A 5 -48.77 1.25 104.06
C ILE A 5 -48.48 1.85 102.67
N ILE A 6 -47.25 2.31 102.51
CA ILE A 6 -46.76 2.79 101.27
C ILE A 6 -46.10 1.62 100.50
N VAL A 7 -46.64 1.24 99.33
CA VAL A 7 -46.07 0.21 98.47
C VAL A 7 -45.24 0.95 97.39
N PRO A 8 -43.96 0.67 97.21
CA PRO A 8 -43.21 1.27 96.14
C PRO A 8 -43.53 0.62 94.83
N LEU A 9 -43.92 1.44 93.83
CA LEU A 9 -44.16 1.05 92.49
C LEU A 9 -42.78 1.00 91.71
N SER A 10 -42.28 -0.19 91.51
CA SER A 10 -41.08 -0.41 90.68
C SER A 10 -41.47 -0.32 89.22
N VAL A 11 -41.05 0.71 88.52
CA VAL A 11 -41.16 0.87 87.05
C VAL A 11 -40.06 0.06 86.36
N LEU A 12 -40.45 -1.06 85.74
CA LEU A 12 -39.58 -1.84 84.93
C LEU A 12 -39.49 -1.17 83.51
N ALA A 13 -38.40 -0.47 83.27
CA ALA A 13 -38.11 0.08 81.93
C ALA A 13 -37.60 -1.07 81.03
N THR A 14 -38.47 -1.58 80.19
CA THR A 14 -38.06 -2.47 79.06
C THR A 14 -37.52 -1.64 77.96
N THR A 15 -36.20 -1.62 77.74
CA THR A 15 -35.54 -1.09 76.61
C THR A 15 -35.76 -2.08 75.41
N GLY A 16 -36.80 -1.82 74.65
CA GLY A 16 -37.00 -2.53 73.36
C GLY A 16 -35.95 -2.07 72.38
N SER A 17 -34.98 -2.91 72.08
CA SER A 17 -34.08 -2.75 70.89
C SER A 17 -34.89 -2.95 69.69
N PHE A 18 -35.25 -1.89 68.97
CA PHE A 18 -35.76 -1.98 67.64
C PHE A 18 -34.58 -2.32 66.71
N ILE A 19 -34.48 -3.59 66.31
CA ILE A 19 -33.64 -4.01 65.20
C ILE A 19 -34.37 -3.54 63.92
N THR A 20 -33.98 -2.38 63.39
CA THR A 20 -34.37 -2.00 62.04
C THR A 20 -33.55 -2.84 61.07
N THR A 21 -34.12 -3.93 60.60
CA THR A 21 -33.63 -4.59 59.41
C THR A 21 -33.88 -3.61 58.23
N ALA A 22 -32.84 -2.93 57.83
CA ALA A 22 -32.86 -2.27 56.51
C ALA A 22 -32.97 -3.40 55.48
N GLN A 23 -34.18 -3.68 55.05
CA GLN A 23 -34.40 -4.43 53.81
C GLN A 23 -34.26 -3.40 52.67
N ASP A 24 -33.02 -3.17 52.23
CA ASP A 24 -32.77 -2.66 50.92
C ASP A 24 -33.16 -3.77 49.92
N GLU A 25 -34.44 -4.04 49.78
CA GLU A 25 -35.00 -4.88 48.75
C GLU A 25 -35.03 -4.01 47.46
N TYR A 26 -33.84 -3.85 46.85
CA TYR A 26 -33.81 -3.44 45.47
C TYR A 26 -34.36 -4.62 44.64
N ASP A 27 -35.48 -4.41 43.97
CA ASP A 27 -35.97 -5.35 43.01
C ASP A 27 -34.87 -5.64 42.01
N TYR A 28 -34.34 -6.87 42.03
CA TYR A 28 -33.35 -7.31 41.04
C TYR A 28 -34.00 -7.29 39.67
N ILE A 29 -33.73 -6.25 38.91
CA ILE A 29 -34.10 -6.18 37.50
C ILE A 29 -33.11 -7.09 36.76
N ALA A 30 -33.57 -8.28 36.37
CA ALA A 30 -32.78 -9.16 35.56
C ALA A 30 -32.33 -8.44 34.28
N ALA A 31 -31.02 -8.37 34.07
CA ALA A 31 -30.50 -7.83 32.81
C ALA A 31 -31.15 -8.58 31.66
N PRO A 32 -31.65 -7.90 30.60
CA PRO A 32 -32.21 -8.57 29.44
C PRO A 32 -31.15 -9.53 28.88
N VAL A 33 -31.61 -10.74 28.52
CA VAL A 33 -30.72 -11.72 27.86
C VAL A 33 -30.18 -11.06 26.60
N ALA A 34 -28.84 -10.92 26.53
CA ALA A 34 -28.21 -10.38 25.34
C ALA A 34 -28.51 -11.30 24.16
N GLU A 35 -29.19 -10.79 23.15
CA GLU A 35 -29.35 -11.47 21.89
C GLU A 35 -28.08 -11.24 21.06
N GLN A 36 -27.41 -12.33 20.66
CA GLN A 36 -26.23 -12.26 19.82
C GLN A 36 -26.67 -11.91 18.40
N ILE A 37 -26.49 -10.66 18.00
CA ILE A 37 -26.85 -10.15 16.68
C ILE A 37 -25.64 -10.12 15.74
N ALA A 38 -24.43 -10.00 16.31
CA ALA A 38 -23.21 -9.90 15.55
C ALA A 38 -22.76 -11.26 15.03
N ASP A 39 -22.22 -11.28 13.82
CA ASP A 39 -21.59 -12.45 13.23
C ASP A 39 -20.23 -12.69 13.91
N LEU A 40 -20.13 -13.81 14.65
CA LEU A 40 -18.92 -14.21 15.36
C LEU A 40 -18.14 -15.29 14.61
N THR A 41 -18.50 -15.58 13.36
CA THR A 41 -17.66 -16.40 12.48
C THR A 41 -16.44 -15.60 12.01
N ASP A 42 -15.43 -16.28 11.56
CA ASP A 42 -14.21 -15.75 10.97
C ASP A 42 -14.04 -16.47 9.63
N ASP A 43 -14.48 -15.82 8.55
CA ASP A 43 -14.62 -16.46 7.24
C ASP A 43 -13.30 -16.59 6.49
N ASP A 44 -12.38 -15.64 6.68
CA ASP A 44 -11.06 -15.61 6.04
C ASP A 44 -9.94 -16.16 6.94
N LYS A 45 -10.27 -16.44 8.21
CA LYS A 45 -9.36 -17.04 9.20
C LYS A 45 -8.15 -16.19 9.53
N ASP A 46 -8.34 -14.92 9.57
CA ASP A 46 -7.31 -13.95 9.96
C ASP A 46 -7.22 -13.74 11.49
N GLY A 47 -8.17 -14.36 12.26
CA GLY A 47 -8.24 -14.27 13.72
C GLY A 47 -9.15 -13.16 14.22
N VAL A 48 -9.80 -12.39 13.34
CA VAL A 48 -10.79 -11.36 13.67
C VAL A 48 -12.17 -11.80 13.19
N VAL A 49 -13.17 -11.73 14.06
CA VAL A 49 -14.53 -12.16 13.72
C VAL A 49 -15.17 -11.15 12.75
N ASN A 50 -16.02 -11.64 11.82
CA ASN A 50 -16.70 -10.84 10.79
C ASN A 50 -17.39 -9.57 11.33
N ALA A 51 -17.91 -9.63 12.57
CA ALA A 51 -18.54 -8.47 13.22
C ALA A 51 -17.60 -7.31 13.51
N ARG A 52 -16.30 -7.54 13.55
CA ARG A 52 -15.25 -6.55 13.80
C ARG A 52 -14.32 -6.36 12.62
N ASP A 53 -14.32 -7.29 11.71
CA ASP A 53 -13.44 -7.31 10.55
C ASP A 53 -13.85 -6.21 9.55
N LEU A 54 -12.94 -5.28 9.29
CA LEU A 54 -13.08 -4.21 8.29
C LEU A 54 -12.43 -4.57 6.95
N CYS A 55 -11.64 -5.64 6.92
CA CYS A 55 -10.87 -6.06 5.75
C CYS A 55 -11.18 -7.54 5.37
N PRO A 56 -12.42 -7.87 4.98
CA PRO A 56 -12.80 -9.23 4.65
C PRO A 56 -11.96 -9.73 3.47
N ASN A 57 -11.48 -10.96 3.54
CA ASN A 57 -10.56 -11.64 2.63
C ASN A 57 -9.08 -11.28 2.83
N THR A 58 -8.68 -10.98 4.06
CA THR A 58 -7.28 -10.93 4.41
C THR A 58 -6.64 -12.32 4.19
N PRO A 59 -5.45 -12.40 3.57
CA PRO A 59 -4.80 -13.69 3.32
C PRO A 59 -4.52 -14.46 4.62
N GLU A 60 -4.81 -15.77 4.65
CA GLU A 60 -4.54 -16.63 5.80
C GLU A 60 -3.05 -16.56 6.19
N GLY A 61 -2.77 -16.31 7.48
CA GLY A 61 -1.42 -16.15 8.00
C GLY A 61 -0.82 -14.76 7.85
N ALA A 62 -1.60 -13.77 7.42
CA ALA A 62 -1.19 -12.38 7.45
C ALA A 62 -1.05 -11.86 8.89
N LEU A 63 -0.07 -11.00 9.11
CA LEU A 63 -0.03 -10.20 10.34
C LEU A 63 -1.13 -9.13 10.27
N VAL A 64 -2.16 -9.27 11.11
CA VAL A 64 -3.32 -8.38 11.10
C VAL A 64 -3.37 -7.47 12.33
N ASP A 65 -4.02 -6.33 12.17
CA ASP A 65 -4.37 -5.46 13.27
C ASP A 65 -5.67 -5.91 13.98
N ASN A 66 -6.14 -5.10 14.93
CA ASN A 66 -7.37 -5.41 15.68
C ASN A 66 -8.65 -5.36 14.83
N ASP A 67 -8.60 -4.80 13.66
CA ASP A 67 -9.71 -4.60 12.73
C ASP A 67 -9.69 -5.59 11.55
N GLY A 68 -8.81 -6.62 11.61
CA GLY A 68 -8.68 -7.64 10.58
C GLY A 68 -7.89 -7.20 9.35
N CYS A 69 -7.26 -6.02 9.39
CA CYS A 69 -6.52 -5.51 8.25
C CYS A 69 -5.06 -5.96 8.30
N GLY A 70 -4.61 -6.61 7.22
CA GLY A 70 -3.25 -7.09 7.08
C GLY A 70 -2.24 -5.96 6.99
N GLU A 71 -1.12 -6.08 7.71
CA GLU A 71 0.02 -5.20 7.51
C GLU A 71 0.66 -5.49 6.16
N SER A 72 0.94 -4.44 5.39
CA SER A 72 1.57 -4.57 4.07
C SER A 72 2.86 -3.77 3.98
N LEU A 73 3.87 -4.37 3.34
CA LEU A 73 5.10 -3.70 2.95
C LEU A 73 4.98 -3.25 1.51
N LYS A 74 5.15 -1.95 1.29
CA LYS A 74 5.26 -1.38 -0.05
C LYS A 74 6.70 -1.43 -0.49
N ASN A 75 6.97 -2.20 -1.52
CA ASN A 75 8.26 -2.24 -2.18
C ASN A 75 8.22 -1.39 -3.43
N GLU A 76 9.22 -0.54 -3.58
CA GLU A 76 9.41 0.34 -4.72
C GLU A 76 10.68 -0.11 -5.47
N GLU A 77 10.55 -0.43 -6.75
CA GLU A 77 11.66 -0.80 -7.61
C GLU A 77 11.72 0.18 -8.78
N GLU A 78 12.87 0.83 -8.97
CA GLU A 78 13.10 1.78 -10.06
C GLU A 78 13.93 1.13 -11.16
N ARG A 79 13.53 1.37 -12.43
CA ARG A 79 14.31 1.01 -13.62
C ARG A 79 14.51 2.20 -14.52
N GLN A 80 15.73 2.32 -15.03
CA GLN A 80 16.10 3.37 -15.97
C GLN A 80 16.50 2.75 -17.30
N LEU A 81 16.07 3.41 -18.39
CA LEU A 81 16.43 3.09 -19.76
C LEU A 81 17.24 4.23 -20.32
N ARG A 82 18.37 3.93 -20.96
CA ARG A 82 19.19 4.89 -21.68
C ARG A 82 19.75 4.26 -22.94
N ILE A 83 19.35 4.79 -24.09
CA ILE A 83 19.74 4.31 -25.42
C ILE A 83 20.40 5.44 -26.16
N LEU A 84 21.57 5.18 -26.71
CA LEU A 84 22.32 6.13 -27.52
C LEU A 84 22.12 5.82 -29.00
N PHE A 85 22.08 6.88 -29.83
CA PHE A 85 21.86 6.79 -31.26
C PHE A 85 23.06 7.33 -32.05
N ALA A 86 23.26 6.75 -33.24
CA ALA A 86 24.21 7.26 -34.17
C ALA A 86 23.81 8.67 -34.68
N ASN A 87 24.77 9.36 -35.28
CA ASN A 87 24.47 10.66 -35.87
C ASN A 87 23.40 10.52 -36.95
N ASP A 88 22.44 11.43 -36.95
CA ASP A 88 21.33 11.51 -37.90
C ASP A 88 20.53 10.23 -38.06
N SER A 89 20.52 9.37 -37.01
CA SER A 89 19.82 8.08 -36.98
C SER A 89 18.82 7.98 -35.87
N TYR A 90 17.75 7.22 -36.08
CA TYR A 90 16.79 6.74 -35.09
C TYR A 90 16.75 5.22 -35.01
N GLU A 91 17.68 4.54 -35.73
CA GLU A 91 17.83 3.09 -35.65
C GLU A 91 18.41 2.68 -34.29
N ILE A 92 17.78 1.72 -33.61
CA ILE A 92 18.28 1.18 -32.36
C ILE A 92 19.45 0.24 -32.67
N ASN A 93 20.58 0.52 -32.03
CA ASN A 93 21.71 -0.40 -32.10
C ASN A 93 21.35 -1.70 -31.35
N PRO A 94 21.53 -2.89 -31.95
CA PRO A 94 21.20 -4.18 -31.31
C PRO A 94 21.81 -4.41 -29.93
N ILE A 95 22.90 -3.72 -29.59
CA ILE A 95 23.51 -3.78 -28.25
C ILE A 95 22.54 -3.33 -27.13
N PHE A 96 21.51 -2.54 -27.48
CA PHE A 96 20.51 -2.05 -26.53
C PHE A 96 19.24 -2.91 -26.45
N SER A 97 19.07 -3.91 -27.31
CA SER A 97 17.86 -4.76 -27.33
C SER A 97 17.62 -5.47 -26.00
N ASP A 98 18.66 -6.00 -25.37
CA ASP A 98 18.55 -6.65 -24.05
C ASP A 98 18.08 -5.67 -22.98
N GLN A 99 18.52 -4.41 -23.06
CA GLN A 99 18.11 -3.38 -22.09
C GLN A 99 16.63 -3.01 -22.26
N ILE A 100 16.15 -2.96 -23.51
CA ILE A 100 14.74 -2.69 -23.84
C ILE A 100 13.88 -3.89 -23.40
N GLN A 101 14.33 -5.12 -23.69
CA GLN A 101 13.65 -6.33 -23.25
C GLN A 101 13.53 -6.39 -21.72
N THR A 102 14.61 -6.12 -20.98
CA THR A 102 14.56 -6.06 -19.50
C THR A 102 13.56 -5.01 -19.00
N MET A 103 13.44 -3.88 -19.68
CA MET A 103 12.43 -2.86 -19.36
C MET A 103 11.01 -3.37 -19.65
N ALA A 104 10.81 -4.10 -20.76
CA ALA A 104 9.52 -4.71 -21.08
C ALA A 104 9.11 -5.76 -20.01
N GLU A 105 10.03 -6.63 -19.59
CA GLU A 105 9.82 -7.60 -18.53
C GLU A 105 9.46 -6.91 -17.19
N PHE A 106 10.12 -5.79 -16.89
CA PHE A 106 9.79 -4.96 -15.73
C PHE A 106 8.36 -4.41 -15.79
N LEU A 107 7.96 -3.88 -16.95
CA LEU A 107 6.60 -3.38 -17.16
C LEU A 107 5.55 -4.51 -17.11
N GLN A 108 5.88 -5.72 -17.54
CA GLN A 108 5.01 -6.89 -17.42
C GLN A 108 4.86 -7.34 -15.96
N LYS A 109 5.93 -7.29 -15.18
CA LYS A 109 5.91 -7.58 -13.72
C LYS A 109 5.04 -6.57 -12.95
N TYR A 110 5.15 -5.28 -13.29
CA TYR A 110 4.44 -4.19 -12.63
C TYR A 110 3.34 -3.63 -13.53
N GLN A 111 2.19 -4.29 -13.58
CA GLN A 111 1.10 -3.97 -14.51
C GLN A 111 0.49 -2.58 -14.33
N SER A 112 0.58 -2.01 -13.13
CA SER A 112 0.13 -0.64 -12.84
C SER A 112 1.10 0.45 -13.28
N ALA A 113 2.38 0.11 -13.56
CA ALA A 113 3.39 1.07 -13.98
C ALA A 113 3.19 1.49 -15.45
N SER A 114 3.50 2.75 -15.74
CA SER A 114 3.53 3.32 -17.09
C SER A 114 4.90 3.93 -17.36
N ILE A 115 5.30 4.01 -18.63
CA ILE A 115 6.59 4.55 -19.03
C ILE A 115 6.41 5.79 -19.92
N GLN A 116 7.20 6.82 -19.65
CA GLN A 116 7.34 7.96 -20.54
C GLN A 116 8.73 7.97 -21.15
N ILE A 117 8.79 7.76 -22.46
CA ILE A 117 10.03 7.74 -23.25
C ILE A 117 10.36 9.16 -23.71
N GLN A 118 11.54 9.64 -23.34
CA GLN A 118 12.00 10.98 -23.63
C GLN A 118 13.13 10.92 -24.67
N GLY A 119 12.88 11.49 -25.85
CA GLY A 119 13.86 11.55 -26.92
C GLY A 119 14.60 12.89 -26.94
N PHE A 120 15.89 12.82 -27.27
CA PHE A 120 16.78 13.98 -27.33
C PHE A 120 17.60 13.97 -28.62
N ALA A 121 18.09 15.13 -28.99
CA ALA A 121 19.01 15.33 -30.11
C ALA A 121 20.16 16.24 -29.67
N SER A 122 21.27 16.18 -30.39
CA SER A 122 22.35 17.17 -30.24
C SER A 122 21.91 18.51 -30.87
N LYS A 123 22.64 19.58 -30.55
CA LYS A 123 22.39 20.92 -31.09
C LYS A 123 22.82 21.13 -32.56
N VAL A 124 23.28 20.08 -33.23
CA VAL A 124 23.66 20.12 -34.63
C VAL A 124 22.42 19.99 -35.52
N GLY A 125 22.13 20.99 -36.36
CA GLY A 125 20.97 21.05 -37.21
C GLY A 125 19.99 22.15 -36.88
N SER A 126 18.77 22.11 -37.49
CA SER A 126 17.73 23.06 -37.07
C SER A 126 16.91 22.53 -35.90
N PRO A 127 16.39 23.42 -35.04
CA PRO A 127 15.55 23.02 -33.91
C PRO A 127 14.34 22.16 -34.32
N GLU A 128 13.69 22.47 -35.44
CA GLU A 128 12.55 21.73 -35.97
C GLU A 128 12.93 20.31 -36.37
N TYR A 129 14.09 20.18 -37.04
CA TYR A 129 14.65 18.88 -37.43
C TYR A 129 14.99 18.04 -36.20
N ASN A 130 15.70 18.64 -35.24
CA ASN A 130 16.09 17.97 -34.00
C ASN A 130 14.87 17.54 -33.16
N LEU A 131 13.81 18.34 -33.12
CA LEU A 131 12.55 17.97 -32.49
C LEU A 131 11.90 16.78 -33.19
N ALA A 132 11.87 16.77 -34.52
CA ALA A 132 11.33 15.64 -35.29
C ALA A 132 12.17 14.37 -35.10
N LEU A 133 13.50 14.48 -35.12
CA LEU A 133 14.43 13.36 -34.94
C LEU A 133 14.31 12.75 -33.53
N SER A 134 14.21 13.60 -32.49
CA SER A 134 14.05 13.13 -31.11
C SER A 134 12.74 12.35 -30.92
N ARG A 135 11.64 12.77 -31.56
CA ARG A 135 10.37 12.03 -31.57
C ARG A 135 10.50 10.69 -32.29
N LYS A 136 11.18 10.65 -33.47
CA LYS A 136 11.41 9.39 -34.19
C LYS A 136 12.20 8.38 -33.36
N ARG A 137 13.22 8.83 -32.61
CA ARG A 137 13.98 8.00 -31.69
C ARG A 137 13.11 7.44 -30.56
N ALA A 138 12.28 8.28 -29.95
CA ALA A 138 11.35 7.84 -28.92
C ALA A 138 10.32 6.84 -29.46
N HIS A 139 9.81 7.05 -30.68
CA HIS A 139 8.92 6.09 -31.35
C HIS A 139 9.60 4.75 -31.61
N ALA A 140 10.85 4.74 -32.09
CA ALA A 140 11.56 3.49 -32.34
C ALA A 140 11.68 2.64 -31.05
N VAL A 141 11.96 3.27 -29.92
CA VAL A 141 12.00 2.57 -28.62
C VAL A 141 10.60 2.13 -28.16
N GLN A 142 9.56 2.93 -28.40
CA GLN A 142 8.17 2.54 -28.16
C GLN A 142 7.80 1.29 -28.96
N ASP A 143 8.10 1.28 -30.27
CA ASP A 143 7.79 0.17 -31.17
C ASP A 143 8.50 -1.11 -30.72
N GLU A 144 9.74 -1.01 -30.28
CA GLU A 144 10.52 -2.14 -29.74
C GLU A 144 9.89 -2.68 -28.44
N LEU A 145 9.49 -1.80 -27.50
CA LEU A 145 8.78 -2.23 -26.26
C LEU A 145 7.45 -2.92 -26.57
N ILE A 146 6.70 -2.41 -27.55
CA ILE A 146 5.44 -3.02 -28.00
C ILE A 146 5.71 -4.40 -28.65
N SER A 147 6.83 -4.55 -29.37
CA SER A 147 7.22 -5.85 -29.93
C SER A 147 7.53 -6.91 -28.86
N PHE A 148 7.84 -6.48 -27.63
CA PHE A 148 7.98 -7.32 -26.44
C PHE A 148 6.70 -7.38 -25.60
N ASP A 149 5.52 -7.24 -26.21
CA ASP A 149 4.19 -7.40 -25.59
C ASP A 149 3.85 -6.36 -24.50
N VAL A 150 4.46 -5.18 -24.53
CA VAL A 150 4.03 -4.06 -23.66
C VAL A 150 2.80 -3.39 -24.26
N ASP A 151 1.76 -3.18 -23.44
CA ASP A 151 0.53 -2.51 -23.89
C ASP A 151 0.83 -1.06 -24.33
N PRO A 152 0.48 -0.67 -25.57
CA PRO A 152 0.71 0.68 -26.07
C PRO A 152 0.12 1.80 -25.23
N SER A 153 -1.00 1.54 -24.53
CA SER A 153 -1.64 2.53 -23.65
C SER A 153 -0.79 2.93 -22.45
N ARG A 154 0.18 2.10 -22.10
CA ARG A 154 1.11 2.32 -20.98
C ARG A 154 2.41 3.01 -21.38
N VAL A 155 2.61 3.24 -22.69
CA VAL A 155 3.85 3.81 -23.23
C VAL A 155 3.54 5.17 -23.85
N SER A 156 4.06 6.23 -23.29
CA SER A 156 3.96 7.59 -23.82
C SER A 156 5.31 8.08 -24.30
N ILE A 157 5.33 8.99 -25.28
CA ILE A 157 6.56 9.56 -25.80
C ILE A 157 6.57 11.09 -25.74
N VAL A 158 7.76 11.65 -25.52
CA VAL A 158 8.02 13.08 -25.61
C VAL A 158 9.34 13.30 -26.35
N GLY A 159 9.35 14.15 -27.37
CA GLY A 159 10.58 14.62 -28.02
C GLY A 159 10.94 15.99 -27.51
N TYR A 160 12.17 16.15 -27.05
CA TYR A 160 12.71 17.44 -26.59
C TYR A 160 13.63 18.10 -27.62
N GLY A 161 14.01 17.40 -28.68
CA GLY A 161 15.00 17.94 -29.62
C GLY A 161 16.29 18.27 -28.90
N GLU A 162 16.78 19.49 -29.12
CA GLU A 162 17.99 20.03 -28.49
C GLU A 162 17.72 20.91 -27.26
N THR A 163 16.45 21.02 -26.81
CA THR A 163 16.09 21.96 -25.72
C THR A 163 16.56 21.54 -24.35
N ARG A 164 16.99 20.28 -24.21
CA ARG A 164 17.48 19.71 -22.95
C ARG A 164 18.74 18.91 -23.19
N LEU A 165 19.84 19.63 -23.32
CA LEU A 165 21.16 19.01 -23.51
C LEU A 165 21.66 18.44 -22.18
N GLU A 166 22.29 17.27 -22.24
CA GLU A 166 23.05 16.70 -21.12
C GLU A 166 24.42 17.34 -21.02
N ASP A 167 25.00 17.62 -22.18
CA ASP A 167 26.29 18.28 -22.32
C ASP A 167 26.19 19.40 -23.36
N GLU A 168 26.59 20.60 -23.00
CA GLU A 168 26.55 21.81 -23.86
C GLU A 168 27.78 21.97 -24.75
N GLY A 169 28.77 21.05 -24.63
CA GLY A 169 30.01 21.09 -25.44
C GLY A 169 29.73 20.97 -26.95
N ASP A 170 30.73 21.36 -27.75
CA ASP A 170 30.69 21.33 -29.23
C ASP A 170 31.53 20.18 -29.81
N ASP A 171 32.09 19.34 -28.96
CA ASP A 171 32.83 18.17 -29.37
C ASP A 171 31.93 16.96 -29.66
N GLU A 172 32.48 15.97 -30.38
CA GLU A 172 31.70 14.79 -30.76
C GLU A 172 31.21 13.99 -29.56
N THR A 173 31.92 13.99 -28.44
CA THR A 173 31.51 13.31 -27.20
C THR A 173 30.25 13.95 -26.64
N SER A 174 30.24 15.28 -26.53
CA SER A 174 29.07 16.04 -26.08
C SER A 174 27.87 15.82 -26.99
N HIS A 175 28.08 15.83 -28.32
CA HIS A 175 27.02 15.50 -29.29
C HIS A 175 26.50 14.06 -29.12
N ALA A 176 27.39 13.09 -28.92
CA ALA A 176 27.01 11.69 -28.71
C ALA A 176 26.17 11.48 -27.45
N LEU A 177 26.51 12.15 -26.34
CA LEU A 177 25.75 12.08 -25.09
C LEU A 177 24.33 12.64 -25.24
N ASN A 178 24.15 13.61 -26.12
CA ASN A 178 22.86 14.25 -26.39
C ASN A 178 21.97 13.47 -27.37
N ARG A 179 22.54 12.57 -28.20
CA ARG A 179 21.80 11.71 -29.13
C ARG A 179 21.26 10.47 -28.38
N LYS A 180 20.26 10.66 -27.55
CA LYS A 180 19.76 9.62 -26.65
C LYS A 180 18.24 9.55 -26.58
N VAL A 181 17.78 8.44 -26.02
CA VAL A 181 16.46 8.27 -25.42
C VAL A 181 16.66 7.87 -23.97
N THR A 182 15.87 8.41 -23.09
CA THR A 182 15.83 8.01 -21.69
C THR A 182 14.40 7.75 -21.23
N ALA A 183 14.25 6.88 -20.25
CA ALA A 183 13.00 6.70 -19.50
C ALA A 183 13.31 6.23 -18.09
N THR A 184 12.44 6.56 -17.17
CA THR A 184 12.46 6.06 -15.79
C THR A 184 11.09 5.50 -15.46
N VAL A 185 11.04 4.32 -14.86
CA VAL A 185 9.81 3.67 -14.43
C VAL A 185 9.96 3.25 -12.99
N VAL A 186 8.91 3.47 -12.21
CA VAL A 186 8.81 3.01 -10.83
C VAL A 186 7.75 1.92 -10.76
N GLY A 187 8.15 0.75 -10.31
CA GLY A 187 7.27 -0.38 -10.04
C GLY A 187 6.91 -0.39 -8.55
N LEU A 188 5.62 -0.43 -8.26
CA LEU A 188 5.11 -0.56 -6.90
C LEU A 188 4.57 -1.97 -6.72
N SER A 189 5.04 -2.67 -5.69
CA SER A 189 4.44 -3.92 -5.25
C SER A 189 4.12 -3.85 -3.76
N GLU A 190 3.02 -4.46 -3.41
CA GLU A 190 2.57 -4.59 -2.03
C GLU A 190 2.63 -6.07 -1.66
N VAL A 191 3.30 -6.37 -0.57
CA VAL A 191 3.43 -7.73 -0.05
C VAL A 191 2.86 -7.73 1.37
N VAL A 192 1.87 -8.58 1.60
CA VAL A 192 1.31 -8.76 2.95
C VAL A 192 2.37 -9.38 3.84
N VAL A 193 2.54 -8.82 5.03
CA VAL A 193 3.45 -9.37 6.05
C VAL A 193 2.82 -10.63 6.63
N GLU A 194 3.53 -11.75 6.58
CA GLU A 194 3.07 -12.99 7.20
C GLU A 194 3.39 -12.99 8.72
N GLU A 195 2.46 -13.50 9.52
CA GLU A 195 2.67 -13.70 10.93
C GLU A 195 3.78 -14.75 11.16
N TRP A 196 4.70 -14.43 12.07
CA TRP A 196 5.79 -15.34 12.43
C TRP A 196 5.27 -16.45 13.33
N THR A 197 5.03 -17.64 12.75
CA THR A 197 4.70 -18.84 13.52
C THR A 197 5.90 -19.76 13.64
N ILE A 198 6.33 -20.08 14.87
CA ILE A 198 7.41 -21.04 15.13
C ILE A 198 7.03 -22.49 14.76
N PHE A 199 5.81 -22.71 14.28
CA PHE A 199 5.25 -24.01 13.96
C PHE A 199 4.98 -24.25 12.46
N THR A 200 5.41 -23.37 11.56
CA THR A 200 5.35 -23.66 10.12
C THR A 200 6.20 -24.87 9.80
N SER A 201 5.57 -26.03 9.76
CA SER A 201 6.18 -27.23 9.19
C SER A 201 6.35 -26.96 7.68
N LYS A 202 7.60 -26.90 7.20
CA LYS A 202 7.86 -26.97 5.77
C LYS A 202 7.24 -28.25 5.24
N GLU A 203 6.22 -28.14 4.40
CA GLU A 203 5.80 -29.26 3.57
C GLU A 203 7.00 -29.70 2.72
N LYS A 204 7.28 -31.02 2.77
CA LYS A 204 8.38 -31.64 2.03
C LYS A 204 8.04 -31.77 0.56
#